data_85f592e0a8dc8af5e98d06d5110a58bc
#
_entry.id   85f592e0a8dc8af5e98d06d5110a58bc
#
_cell.length_a   1.000
_cell.length_b   1.000
_cell.length_c   1.000
_cell.angle_alpha   90.00
_cell.angle_beta   90.00
_cell.angle_gamma   90.00
#
_symmetry.space_group_name_H-M   'P 1'
#
loop_
_entity.id
_entity.type
_entity.pdbx_description
1 polymer ?
#
loop_
_entity_poly.entity_id
_entity_poly.type
_entity_poly.pdbx_seq_one_letter_code
_entity_poly.pdbx_strand_id
1 'polypeptide(L)'
;METKEIEIIDEKDIPIIEEIAMMPSPNRNERFLYRYGPAIVFLLNTGLRGGELLALGKSKIIWKDSRRYVKINKTLSRVKNRDKNAKTKTKLVLTDPKYPNSVRIVPLNKKADFCLQCMLELYDTNYFEKDLILATQNHISPTLQNIRNTLVKICRRAGIQEYSLHALRHTFATNIVRKTTNMGELKDAAELLGDSYDVVIKTYFHTDSQKKVDLVDAIA
;
A
#
# COMPACT_ATOMS: atom_id res chain seq x y z
N MET A 1 1.17 11.16 -27.42
CA MET A 1 0.66 10.19 -26.42
C MET A 1 0.26 10.99 -25.22
N GLU A 2 -1.02 11.10 -24.94
CA GLU A 2 -1.52 11.73 -23.72
C GLU A 2 -1.02 10.92 -22.53
N THR A 3 -0.27 11.55 -21.64
CA THR A 3 0.13 10.97 -20.35
C THR A 3 -1.14 10.82 -19.53
N LYS A 4 -1.55 9.58 -19.29
CA LYS A 4 -2.71 9.27 -18.45
C LYS A 4 -2.49 9.94 -17.09
N GLU A 5 -3.36 10.85 -16.74
CA GLU A 5 -3.30 11.56 -15.47
C GLU A 5 -3.37 10.55 -14.31
N ILE A 6 -2.45 10.67 -13.36
CA ILE A 6 -2.33 9.72 -12.25
C ILE A 6 -3.35 10.10 -11.19
N GLU A 7 -4.18 9.15 -10.80
CA GLU A 7 -5.13 9.32 -9.71
C GLU A 7 -4.39 9.40 -8.37
N ILE A 8 -4.48 10.54 -7.70
CA ILE A 8 -4.01 10.76 -6.32
C ILE A 8 -5.18 11.16 -5.43
N ILE A 9 -5.10 10.87 -4.14
CA ILE A 9 -6.13 11.23 -3.18
C ILE A 9 -5.94 12.70 -2.79
N ASP A 10 -7.02 13.47 -2.80
CA ASP A 10 -7.02 14.85 -2.31
C ASP A 10 -6.51 14.92 -0.88
N GLU A 11 -5.65 15.90 -0.58
CA GLU A 11 -5.05 16.05 0.76
C GLU A 11 -6.09 16.15 1.88
N LYS A 12 -7.25 16.79 1.60
CA LYS A 12 -8.37 16.89 2.54
C LYS A 12 -9.08 15.56 2.83
N ASP A 13 -9.04 14.62 1.88
CA ASP A 13 -9.73 13.33 1.99
C ASP A 13 -8.89 12.29 2.75
N ILE A 14 -7.57 12.47 2.81
CA ILE A 14 -6.64 11.54 3.48
C ILE A 14 -7.04 11.34 4.96
N PRO A 15 -7.16 12.39 5.81
CA PRO A 15 -7.52 12.21 7.21
C PRO A 15 -8.91 11.58 7.38
N ILE A 16 -9.86 11.88 6.52
CA ILE A 16 -11.22 11.31 6.55
C ILE A 16 -11.17 9.80 6.27
N ILE A 17 -10.41 9.39 5.24
CA ILE A 17 -10.22 7.97 4.93
C ILE A 17 -9.56 7.24 6.11
N GLU A 18 -8.51 7.81 6.71
CA GLU A 18 -7.80 7.22 7.85
C GLU A 18 -8.73 7.07 9.06
N GLU A 19 -9.51 8.10 9.39
CA GLU A 19 -10.46 8.07 10.51
C GLU A 19 -11.52 6.99 10.31
N ILE A 20 -12.21 7.00 9.16
CA ILE A 20 -13.28 6.03 8.88
C ILE A 20 -12.74 4.60 8.77
N ALA A 21 -11.54 4.41 8.20
CA ALA A 21 -10.90 3.11 8.12
C ALA A 21 -10.63 2.49 9.50
N MET A 22 -10.33 3.33 10.49
CA MET A 22 -9.99 2.91 11.86
C MET A 22 -11.18 2.98 12.82
N MET A 23 -12.40 3.27 12.34
CA MET A 23 -13.59 3.31 13.19
C MET A 23 -13.82 1.99 13.92
N PRO A 24 -14.11 2.04 15.23
CA PRO A 24 -14.46 0.85 15.99
C PRO A 24 -15.77 0.24 15.47
N SER A 25 -15.86 -1.08 15.54
CA SER A 25 -17.09 -1.79 15.20
C SER A 25 -18.13 -1.65 16.33
N PRO A 26 -19.41 -1.44 16.01
CA PRO A 26 -20.49 -1.58 16.98
C PRO A 26 -20.68 -3.05 17.42
N ASN A 27 -20.19 -4.00 16.62
CA ASN A 27 -20.20 -5.42 16.97
C ASN A 27 -19.02 -5.73 17.90
N ARG A 28 -19.29 -6.22 19.10
CA ARG A 28 -18.27 -6.56 20.12
C ARG A 28 -17.26 -7.63 19.67
N ASN A 29 -17.64 -8.44 18.69
CA ASN A 29 -16.77 -9.50 18.15
C ASN A 29 -15.81 -8.99 17.06
N GLU A 30 -15.90 -7.73 16.66
CA GLU A 30 -15.06 -7.13 15.64
C GLU A 30 -14.45 -5.83 16.18
N ARG A 31 -13.13 -5.70 16.07
CA ARG A 31 -12.43 -4.50 16.55
C ARG A 31 -12.73 -3.27 15.69
N PHE A 32 -12.80 -3.44 14.37
CA PHE A 32 -13.03 -2.35 13.41
C PHE A 32 -14.29 -2.57 12.58
N LEU A 33 -14.98 -1.48 12.27
CA LEU A 33 -16.16 -1.48 11.39
C LEU A 33 -15.83 -2.07 10.01
N TYR A 34 -14.63 -1.79 9.52
CA TYR A 34 -14.12 -2.36 8.28
C TYR A 34 -12.94 -3.26 8.57
N ARG A 35 -13.13 -4.56 8.38
CA ARG A 35 -12.10 -5.59 8.64
C ARG A 35 -10.73 -5.24 8.04
N TYR A 36 -10.68 -4.69 6.84
CA TYR A 36 -9.45 -4.29 6.17
C TYR A 36 -9.16 -2.79 6.28
N GLY A 37 -9.79 -2.08 7.20
CA GLY A 37 -9.52 -0.67 7.47
C GLY A 37 -8.04 -0.41 7.79
N PRO A 38 -7.43 -1.13 8.75
CA PRO A 38 -6.00 -1.00 9.03
C PRO A 38 -5.11 -1.26 7.81
N ALA A 39 -5.51 -2.18 6.92
CA ALA A 39 -4.78 -2.47 5.68
C ALA A 39 -4.80 -1.29 4.68
N ILE A 40 -5.93 -0.55 4.60
CA ILE A 40 -6.03 0.67 3.77
C ILE A 40 -5.08 1.75 4.29
N VAL A 41 -5.10 2.02 5.59
CA VAL A 41 -4.20 3.03 6.22
C VAL A 41 -2.73 2.59 6.08
N PHE A 42 -2.45 1.31 6.21
CA PHE A 42 -1.11 0.76 6.01
C PHE A 42 -0.60 0.99 4.59
N LEU A 43 -1.42 0.71 3.55
CA LEU A 43 -1.08 0.97 2.15
C LEU A 43 -0.79 2.45 1.89
N LEU A 44 -1.62 3.34 2.44
CA LEU A 44 -1.46 4.79 2.31
C LEU A 44 -0.16 5.31 2.96
N ASN A 45 0.33 4.61 3.99
CA ASN A 45 1.52 5.01 4.76
C ASN A 45 2.79 4.22 4.41
N THR A 46 2.74 3.27 3.47
CA THR A 46 3.89 2.47 3.04
C THR A 46 4.11 2.46 1.54
N GLY A 47 3.11 2.85 0.76
CA GLY A 47 3.16 2.81 -0.70
C GLY A 47 3.28 1.41 -1.30
N LEU A 48 3.02 0.34 -0.53
CA LEU A 48 3.05 -1.03 -1.05
C LEU A 48 2.00 -1.21 -2.15
N ARG A 49 2.33 -2.09 -3.11
CA ARG A 49 1.31 -2.58 -4.06
C ARG A 49 0.36 -3.53 -3.33
N GLY A 50 -0.90 -3.55 -3.73
CA GLY A 50 -1.90 -4.41 -3.06
C GLY A 50 -1.50 -5.89 -3.03
N GLY A 51 -0.88 -6.42 -4.10
CA GLY A 51 -0.38 -7.80 -4.13
C GLY A 51 0.81 -8.04 -3.19
N GLU A 52 1.64 -7.03 -2.93
CA GLU A 52 2.73 -7.07 -1.97
C GLU A 52 2.19 -7.13 -0.53
N LEU A 53 1.17 -6.31 -0.23
CA LEU A 53 0.47 -6.37 1.06
C LEU A 53 -0.15 -7.76 1.30
N LEU A 54 -0.83 -8.32 0.32
CA LEU A 54 -1.43 -9.65 0.43
C LEU A 54 -0.40 -10.77 0.61
N ALA A 55 0.84 -10.56 0.15
CA ALA A 55 1.95 -11.50 0.28
C ALA A 55 2.78 -11.29 1.56
N LEU A 56 2.49 -10.24 2.33
CA LEU A 56 3.27 -9.91 3.52
C LEU A 56 3.02 -10.95 4.61
N GLY A 57 4.11 -11.55 5.08
CA GLY A 57 4.11 -12.53 6.16
C GLY A 57 4.76 -12.01 7.44
N LYS A 58 4.46 -12.65 8.57
CA LYS A 58 5.09 -12.33 9.87
C LYS A 58 6.61 -12.45 9.82
N SER A 59 7.12 -13.48 9.13
CA SER A 59 8.56 -13.72 8.96
C SER A 59 9.28 -12.61 8.19
N LYS A 60 8.52 -11.66 7.58
CA LYS A 60 9.04 -10.52 6.83
C LYS A 60 9.07 -9.23 7.64
N ILE A 61 8.65 -9.28 8.90
CA ILE A 61 8.72 -8.15 9.83
C ILE A 61 10.09 -8.17 10.49
N ILE A 62 10.82 -7.07 10.39
CA ILE A 62 12.16 -6.90 10.92
C ILE A 62 12.10 -5.82 12.00
N TRP A 63 12.68 -6.09 13.16
CA TRP A 63 12.85 -5.12 14.24
C TRP A 63 14.33 -4.69 14.27
N LYS A 64 14.59 -3.42 14.07
CA LYS A 64 15.93 -2.84 14.10
C LYS A 64 15.88 -1.39 14.57
N ASP A 65 16.84 -0.98 15.42
CA ASP A 65 17.01 0.40 15.91
C ASP A 65 15.69 1.02 16.44
N SER A 66 14.98 0.24 17.28
CA SER A 66 13.69 0.63 17.89
C SER A 66 12.58 0.96 16.86
N ARG A 67 12.69 0.43 15.64
CA ARG A 67 11.72 0.60 14.55
C ARG A 67 11.41 -0.72 13.87
N ARG A 68 10.17 -0.86 13.39
CA ARG A 68 9.81 -1.97 12.51
C ARG A 68 9.99 -1.62 11.05
N TYR A 69 10.40 -2.63 10.30
CA TYR A 69 10.54 -2.63 8.85
C TYR A 69 9.79 -3.83 8.30
N VAL A 70 9.37 -3.74 7.05
CA VAL A 70 8.80 -4.89 6.34
C VAL A 70 9.64 -5.19 5.10
N LYS A 71 10.00 -6.47 4.92
CA LYS A 71 10.72 -6.94 3.74
C LYS A 71 9.73 -7.35 2.67
N ILE A 72 9.77 -6.68 1.54
CA ILE A 72 8.95 -6.95 0.37
C ILE A 72 9.76 -7.76 -0.61
N ASN A 73 9.38 -9.03 -0.82
CA ASN A 73 10.07 -9.95 -1.73
C ASN A 73 9.13 -10.94 -2.42
N LYS A 74 7.81 -10.77 -2.24
CA LYS A 74 6.79 -11.61 -2.88
C LYS A 74 5.57 -10.77 -3.23
N THR A 75 4.79 -11.26 -4.17
CA THR A 75 3.46 -10.74 -4.48
C THR A 75 2.46 -11.89 -4.54
N LEU A 76 1.25 -11.67 -4.04
CA LEU A 76 0.16 -12.62 -4.14
C LEU A 76 -0.77 -12.19 -5.28
N SER A 77 -0.88 -13.05 -6.26
CA SER A 77 -1.70 -12.79 -7.46
C SER A 77 -2.70 -13.89 -7.68
N ARG A 78 -3.88 -13.51 -8.18
CA ARG A 78 -4.87 -14.46 -8.66
C ARG A 78 -4.61 -14.77 -10.13
N VAL A 79 -4.30 -16.01 -10.44
CA VAL A 79 -4.03 -16.46 -11.79
C VAL A 79 -5.08 -17.48 -12.28
N LYS A 80 -5.24 -17.59 -13.59
CA LYS A 80 -6.10 -18.61 -14.19
C LYS A 80 -5.58 -20.01 -13.82
N ASN A 81 -6.45 -20.86 -13.32
CA ASN A 81 -6.12 -22.25 -13.10
C ASN A 81 -6.15 -22.97 -14.46
N ARG A 82 -5.00 -23.53 -14.87
CA ARG A 82 -4.86 -24.25 -16.15
C ARG A 82 -5.14 -25.74 -16.02
N ASP A 83 -5.31 -26.23 -14.79
CA ASP A 83 -5.71 -27.62 -14.53
C ASP A 83 -7.17 -27.80 -14.92
N LYS A 84 -7.44 -28.68 -15.89
CA LYS A 84 -8.78 -28.97 -16.39
C LYS A 84 -9.69 -29.65 -15.35
N ASN A 85 -9.08 -30.32 -14.36
CA ASN A 85 -9.79 -31.02 -13.28
C ASN A 85 -9.97 -30.17 -12.03
N ALA A 86 -9.51 -28.93 -12.05
CA ALA A 86 -9.60 -28.05 -10.88
C ALA A 86 -11.04 -27.60 -10.61
N LYS A 87 -11.46 -27.67 -9.35
CA LYS A 87 -12.75 -27.17 -8.88
C LYS A 87 -12.95 -25.65 -9.07
N THR A 88 -11.87 -24.90 -9.25
CA THR A 88 -11.90 -23.43 -9.37
C THR A 88 -11.19 -22.95 -10.64
N LYS A 89 -11.79 -21.96 -11.31
CA LYS A 89 -11.24 -21.36 -12.53
C LYS A 89 -9.96 -20.53 -12.26
N THR A 90 -9.72 -20.13 -11.01
CA THR A 90 -8.57 -19.32 -10.62
C THR A 90 -7.95 -19.84 -9.32
N LYS A 91 -6.64 -19.61 -9.15
CA LYS A 91 -5.90 -19.92 -7.92
C LYS A 91 -5.04 -18.71 -7.49
N LEU A 92 -4.78 -18.62 -6.19
CA LEU A 92 -3.82 -17.65 -5.65
C LEU A 92 -2.42 -18.24 -5.73
N VAL A 93 -1.47 -17.44 -6.18
CA VAL A 93 -0.06 -17.84 -6.33
C VAL A 93 0.83 -16.75 -5.75
N LEU A 94 1.72 -17.16 -4.85
CA LEU A 94 2.84 -16.34 -4.41
C LEU A 94 3.94 -16.41 -5.47
N THR A 95 4.28 -15.26 -6.02
CA THR A 95 5.34 -15.12 -7.04
C THR A 95 6.41 -14.18 -6.56
N ASP A 96 7.61 -14.35 -7.11
CA ASP A 96 8.67 -13.36 -6.98
C ASP A 96 8.26 -12.06 -7.69
N PRO A 97 8.76 -10.91 -7.24
CA PRO A 97 8.54 -9.66 -7.95
C PRO A 97 9.08 -9.75 -9.38
N LYS A 98 8.40 -9.11 -10.32
CA LYS A 98 8.78 -9.11 -11.74
C LYS A 98 10.15 -8.45 -11.99
N TYR A 99 10.51 -7.48 -11.14
CA TYR A 99 11.74 -6.70 -11.28
C TYR A 99 12.57 -6.81 -10.00
N PRO A 100 13.92 -6.92 -10.10
CA PRO A 100 14.83 -7.01 -8.94
C PRO A 100 14.64 -5.84 -7.96
N ASN A 101 14.44 -4.63 -8.45
CA ASN A 101 14.25 -3.41 -7.64
C ASN A 101 12.96 -3.45 -6.79
N SER A 102 12.04 -4.37 -7.09
CA SER A 102 10.84 -4.55 -6.26
C SER A 102 11.14 -5.27 -4.93
N VAL A 103 12.29 -5.95 -4.82
CA VAL A 103 12.74 -6.53 -3.54
C VAL A 103 13.37 -5.42 -2.71
N ARG A 104 12.76 -5.10 -1.57
CA ARG A 104 13.16 -3.96 -0.74
C ARG A 104 12.76 -4.11 0.72
N ILE A 105 13.32 -3.25 1.55
CA ILE A 105 12.95 -3.12 2.97
C ILE A 105 12.33 -1.74 3.16
N VAL A 106 11.11 -1.70 3.70
CA VAL A 106 10.35 -0.47 3.92
C VAL A 106 10.28 -0.18 5.42
N PRO A 107 10.82 0.96 5.89
CA PRO A 107 10.67 1.40 7.27
C PRO A 107 9.23 1.82 7.53
N LEU A 108 8.71 1.51 8.72
CA LEU A 108 7.35 1.90 9.08
C LEU A 108 7.36 3.22 9.85
N ASN A 109 6.49 4.15 9.46
CA ASN A 109 6.16 5.30 10.29
C ASN A 109 5.20 4.87 11.43
N LYS A 110 4.93 5.75 12.39
CA LYS A 110 4.08 5.44 13.56
C LYS A 110 2.70 4.93 13.17
N LYS A 111 2.07 5.49 12.13
CA LYS A 111 0.74 5.07 11.66
C LYS A 111 0.79 3.67 11.03
N ALA A 112 1.73 3.43 10.13
CA ALA A 112 1.91 2.12 9.52
C ALA A 112 2.24 1.05 10.56
N ASP A 113 3.09 1.36 11.53
CA ASP A 113 3.45 0.46 12.62
C ASP A 113 2.23 0.09 13.47
N PHE A 114 1.42 1.06 13.86
CA PHE A 114 0.17 0.83 14.57
C PHE A 114 -0.81 -0.02 13.75
N CYS A 115 -0.97 0.25 12.46
CA CYS A 115 -1.83 -0.54 11.59
C CYS A 115 -1.32 -1.99 11.43
N LEU A 116 0.01 -2.18 11.35
CA LEU A 116 0.61 -3.51 11.34
C LEU A 116 0.27 -4.29 12.61
N GLN A 117 0.40 -3.66 13.79
CA GLN A 117 -0.01 -4.27 15.06
C GLN A 117 -1.48 -4.67 15.05
N CYS A 118 -2.37 -3.76 14.64
CA CYS A 118 -3.78 -4.05 14.53
C CYS A 118 -4.05 -5.26 13.61
N MET A 119 -3.36 -5.35 12.48
CA MET A 119 -3.51 -6.48 11.57
C MET A 119 -3.01 -7.79 12.19
N LEU A 120 -1.89 -7.77 12.92
CA LEU A 120 -1.36 -8.94 13.60
C LEU A 120 -2.28 -9.46 14.72
N GLU A 121 -2.95 -8.54 15.44
CA GLU A 121 -3.92 -8.89 16.48
C GLU A 121 -5.24 -9.41 15.90
N LEU A 122 -5.72 -8.81 14.80
CA LEU A 122 -6.98 -9.19 14.15
C LEU A 122 -6.94 -10.58 13.52
N TYR A 123 -5.78 -10.97 13.02
CA TYR A 123 -5.58 -12.21 12.32
C TYR A 123 -4.72 -13.12 13.16
N ASP A 124 -5.37 -13.86 14.06
CA ASP A 124 -4.67 -14.92 14.79
C ASP A 124 -4.10 -15.91 13.77
N THR A 125 -2.82 -15.91 13.71
CA THR A 125 -2.02 -16.50 12.65
C THR A 125 -1.74 -17.98 12.86
N ASN A 126 -2.27 -18.59 13.92
CA ASN A 126 -2.25 -20.02 14.09
C ASN A 126 -3.02 -20.77 12.98
N TYR A 127 -3.79 -20.03 12.19
CA TYR A 127 -4.58 -20.54 11.06
C TYR A 127 -3.87 -20.49 9.71
N PHE A 128 -2.63 -19.92 9.61
CA PHE A 128 -1.97 -19.74 8.33
C PHE A 128 -0.82 -20.70 8.10
N GLU A 129 -1.02 -21.67 7.24
CA GLU A 129 0.04 -22.50 6.68
C GLU A 129 1.15 -21.68 5.96
N LYS A 130 0.88 -20.40 5.64
CA LYS A 130 1.74 -19.57 4.76
C LYS A 130 2.29 -18.30 5.40
N ASP A 131 2.19 -18.13 6.72
CA ASP A 131 2.75 -16.96 7.41
C ASP A 131 2.20 -15.58 6.96
N LEU A 132 1.07 -15.53 6.24
CA LEU A 132 0.49 -14.28 5.76
C LEU A 132 -0.24 -13.53 6.88
N ILE A 133 -0.09 -12.19 6.92
CA ILE A 133 -0.69 -11.36 7.97
C ILE A 133 -2.17 -11.00 7.73
N LEU A 134 -2.74 -11.28 6.56
CA LEU A 134 -4.12 -10.95 6.25
C LEU A 134 -4.97 -12.18 5.98
N ALA A 135 -6.17 -12.23 6.57
CA ALA A 135 -7.15 -13.29 6.39
C ALA A 135 -8.58 -12.78 6.19
N THR A 136 -9.42 -13.62 5.59
CA THR A 136 -10.86 -13.50 5.63
C THR A 136 -11.42 -14.06 6.95
N GLN A 137 -12.73 -13.91 7.19
CA GLN A 137 -13.41 -14.56 8.31
C GLN A 137 -13.33 -16.10 8.26
N ASN A 138 -13.14 -16.66 7.06
CA ASN A 138 -12.99 -18.10 6.87
C ASN A 138 -11.51 -18.54 6.88
N HIS A 139 -10.62 -17.73 7.45
CA HIS A 139 -9.19 -18.02 7.61
C HIS A 139 -8.44 -18.34 6.32
N ILE A 140 -8.88 -17.81 5.19
CA ILE A 140 -8.18 -17.90 3.90
C ILE A 140 -7.61 -16.54 3.49
N SER A 141 -6.63 -16.54 2.59
CA SER A 141 -6.06 -15.30 2.07
C SER A 141 -7.13 -14.46 1.37
N PRO A 142 -7.25 -13.15 1.69
CA PRO A 142 -8.16 -12.26 0.99
C PRO A 142 -7.71 -12.03 -0.45
N THR A 143 -8.59 -11.47 -1.25
CA THR A 143 -8.29 -11.02 -2.61
C THR A 143 -8.10 -9.52 -2.64
N LEU A 144 -7.46 -9.00 -3.69
CA LEU A 144 -7.40 -7.55 -3.93
C LEU A 144 -8.79 -6.92 -3.97
N GLN A 145 -9.81 -7.66 -4.45
CA GLN A 145 -11.18 -7.19 -4.50
C GLN A 145 -11.76 -6.96 -3.09
N ASN A 146 -11.38 -7.78 -2.10
CA ASN A 146 -11.82 -7.57 -0.71
C ASN A 146 -11.28 -6.24 -0.17
N ILE A 147 -10.00 -5.94 -0.41
CA ILE A 147 -9.37 -4.69 0.02
C ILE A 147 -9.99 -3.50 -0.73
N ARG A 148 -10.15 -3.63 -2.06
CA ARG A 148 -10.78 -2.59 -2.89
C ARG A 148 -12.21 -2.28 -2.42
N ASN A 149 -13.02 -3.30 -2.18
CA ASN A 149 -14.39 -3.12 -1.70
C ASN A 149 -14.43 -2.40 -0.33
N THR A 150 -13.42 -2.62 0.51
CA THR A 150 -13.29 -1.90 1.77
C THR A 150 -13.02 -0.42 1.53
N LEU A 151 -12.08 -0.07 0.66
CA LEU A 151 -11.79 1.34 0.32
C LEU A 151 -13.03 2.02 -0.26
N VAL A 152 -13.73 1.38 -1.20
CA VAL A 152 -15.00 1.91 -1.78
C VAL A 152 -16.03 2.18 -0.69
N LYS A 153 -16.23 1.25 0.26
CA LYS A 153 -17.16 1.46 1.37
C LYS A 153 -16.76 2.63 2.26
N ILE A 154 -15.46 2.80 2.51
CA ILE A 154 -14.92 3.93 3.27
C ILE A 154 -15.20 5.25 2.55
N CYS A 155 -14.88 5.34 1.24
CA CYS A 155 -15.13 6.54 0.44
C CYS A 155 -16.63 6.90 0.39
N ARG A 156 -17.50 5.92 0.19
CA ARG A 156 -18.96 6.12 0.21
C ARG A 156 -19.47 6.63 1.55
N ARG A 157 -18.96 6.09 2.66
CA ARG A 157 -19.30 6.56 4.01
C ARG A 157 -18.82 7.97 4.26
N ALA A 158 -17.66 8.33 3.70
CA ALA A 158 -17.09 9.66 3.77
C ALA A 158 -17.83 10.70 2.89
N GLY A 159 -18.65 10.26 1.95
CA GLY A 159 -19.27 11.14 0.96
C GLY A 159 -18.28 11.74 -0.03
N ILE A 160 -17.14 11.06 -0.28
CA ILE A 160 -16.09 11.47 -1.20
C ILE A 160 -16.06 10.57 -2.44
N GLN A 161 -15.29 10.97 -3.45
CA GLN A 161 -15.11 10.13 -4.63
C GLN A 161 -14.47 8.79 -4.30
N GLU A 162 -14.78 7.76 -5.09
CA GLU A 162 -14.19 6.45 -4.95
C GLU A 162 -12.78 6.44 -5.54
N TYR A 163 -11.80 6.06 -4.72
CA TYR A 163 -10.41 5.93 -5.13
C TYR A 163 -10.02 4.48 -5.41
N SER A 164 -9.03 4.29 -6.28
CA SER A 164 -8.44 2.99 -6.52
C SER A 164 -7.38 2.64 -5.45
N LEU A 165 -7.03 1.34 -5.33
CA LEU A 165 -5.89 0.95 -4.49
C LEU A 165 -4.55 1.51 -4.99
N HIS A 166 -4.45 1.82 -6.28
CA HIS A 166 -3.26 2.45 -6.85
C HIS A 166 -3.17 3.93 -6.45
N ALA A 167 -4.31 4.61 -6.26
CA ALA A 167 -4.33 5.97 -5.75
C ALA A 167 -3.68 6.09 -4.37
N LEU A 168 -3.85 5.11 -3.47
CA LEU A 168 -3.17 5.08 -2.17
C LEU A 168 -1.64 5.11 -2.35
N ARG A 169 -1.11 4.29 -3.25
CA ARG A 169 0.33 4.24 -3.55
C ARG A 169 0.81 5.51 -4.27
N HIS A 170 0.05 6.03 -5.23
CA HIS A 170 0.40 7.25 -5.95
C HIS A 170 0.43 8.45 -5.00
N THR A 171 -0.51 8.53 -4.06
CA THR A 171 -0.51 9.56 -3.01
C THR A 171 0.72 9.46 -2.12
N PHE A 172 1.07 8.26 -1.64
CA PHE A 172 2.29 8.05 -0.87
C PHE A 172 3.54 8.45 -1.65
N ALA A 173 3.65 8.01 -2.91
CA ALA A 173 4.79 8.31 -3.77
C ALA A 173 4.92 9.82 -4.04
N THR A 174 3.82 10.49 -4.37
CA THR A 174 3.80 11.95 -4.57
C THR A 174 4.24 12.69 -3.31
N ASN A 175 3.74 12.27 -2.14
CA ASN A 175 4.07 12.90 -0.87
C ASN A 175 5.54 12.71 -0.48
N ILE A 176 6.14 11.55 -0.76
CA ILE A 176 7.57 11.34 -0.54
C ILE A 176 8.40 12.17 -1.52
N VAL A 177 8.11 12.11 -2.81
CA VAL A 177 8.86 12.83 -3.85
C VAL A 177 8.79 14.35 -3.63
N ARG A 178 7.65 14.89 -3.21
CA ARG A 178 7.52 16.32 -2.87
C ARG A 178 8.42 16.75 -1.71
N LYS A 179 8.80 15.83 -0.82
CA LYS A 179 9.68 16.11 0.33
C LYS A 179 11.16 15.95 0.01
N THR A 180 11.52 15.39 -1.14
CA THR A 180 12.91 15.24 -1.54
C THR A 180 13.48 16.59 -1.96
N THR A 181 14.70 16.90 -1.50
CA THR A 181 15.41 18.15 -1.74
C THR A 181 16.59 17.98 -2.68
N ASN A 182 17.05 16.75 -2.89
CA ASN A 182 18.20 16.41 -3.71
C ASN A 182 18.05 15.08 -4.44
N MET A 183 18.96 14.81 -5.37
CA MET A 183 18.94 13.60 -6.20
C MET A 183 19.17 12.30 -5.41
N GLY A 184 19.89 12.35 -4.29
CA GLY A 184 20.11 11.21 -3.40
C GLY A 184 18.79 10.78 -2.77
N GLU A 185 18.08 11.70 -2.13
CA GLU A 185 16.77 11.44 -1.53
C GLU A 185 15.73 10.95 -2.55
N LEU A 186 15.80 11.43 -3.80
CA LEU A 186 14.92 10.97 -4.86
C LEU A 186 15.22 9.51 -5.27
N LYS A 187 16.49 9.07 -5.23
CA LYS A 187 16.88 7.68 -5.41
C LYS A 187 16.37 6.81 -4.25
N ASP A 188 16.51 7.29 -3.02
CA ASP A 188 15.98 6.60 -1.83
C ASP A 188 14.45 6.45 -1.92
N ALA A 189 13.74 7.48 -2.39
CA ALA A 189 12.30 7.42 -2.64
C ALA A 189 11.96 6.35 -3.70
N ALA A 190 12.73 6.25 -4.78
CA ALA A 190 12.54 5.23 -5.80
C ALA A 190 12.78 3.82 -5.25
N GLU A 191 13.81 3.63 -4.43
CA GLU A 191 14.09 2.37 -3.75
C GLU A 191 12.96 1.98 -2.79
N LEU A 192 12.46 2.90 -1.96
CA LEU A 192 11.32 2.67 -1.08
C LEU A 192 10.07 2.23 -1.84
N LEU A 193 9.84 2.80 -3.01
CA LEU A 193 8.72 2.43 -3.87
C LEU A 193 8.95 1.10 -4.61
N GLY A 194 10.20 0.69 -4.78
CA GLY A 194 10.56 -0.47 -5.62
C GLY A 194 10.25 -0.22 -7.09
N ASP A 195 10.44 1.01 -7.52
CA ASP A 195 10.37 1.46 -8.92
C ASP A 195 11.77 1.93 -9.38
N SER A 196 11.99 2.03 -10.69
CA SER A 196 13.22 2.66 -11.16
C SER A 196 13.16 4.17 -10.97
N TYR A 197 14.33 4.78 -10.80
CA TYR A 197 14.50 6.22 -10.70
C TYR A 197 13.79 6.97 -11.84
N ASP A 198 13.98 6.51 -13.08
CA ASP A 198 13.35 7.11 -14.27
C ASP A 198 11.82 7.07 -14.21
N VAL A 199 11.25 5.97 -13.69
CA VAL A 199 9.81 5.84 -13.49
C VAL A 199 9.33 6.84 -12.44
N VAL A 200 10.06 7.00 -11.33
CA VAL A 200 9.68 7.94 -10.26
C VAL A 200 9.72 9.38 -10.76
N ILE A 201 10.78 9.77 -11.46
CA ILE A 201 10.87 11.12 -12.06
C ILE A 201 9.73 11.34 -13.04
N LYS A 202 9.57 10.45 -14.01
CA LYS A 202 8.58 10.60 -15.09
C LYS A 202 7.15 10.63 -14.55
N THR A 203 6.90 9.92 -13.44
CA THR A 203 5.56 9.69 -12.91
C THR A 203 5.16 10.71 -11.85
N TYR A 204 6.08 11.07 -10.95
CA TYR A 204 5.78 11.84 -9.74
C TYR A 204 6.52 13.17 -9.65
N PHE A 205 7.62 13.34 -10.39
CA PHE A 205 8.38 14.58 -10.37
C PHE A 205 7.84 15.55 -11.41
N HIS A 206 6.73 16.21 -11.10
CA HIS A 206 6.25 17.33 -11.90
C HIS A 206 6.93 18.60 -11.42
N THR A 207 7.74 19.20 -12.28
CA THR A 207 8.31 20.52 -12.01
C THR A 207 7.20 21.55 -11.92
N ASP A 208 7.01 22.10 -10.73
CA ASP A 208 6.15 23.23 -10.51
C ASP A 208 6.68 24.42 -11.33
N SER A 209 5.81 25.09 -12.06
CA SER A 209 6.18 26.29 -12.84
C SER A 209 6.80 27.38 -11.96
N GLN A 210 6.35 27.52 -10.71
CA GLN A 210 6.90 28.46 -9.74
C GLN A 210 8.33 28.10 -9.36
N LYS A 211 8.65 26.83 -9.13
CA LYS A 211 10.04 26.40 -8.87
C LYS A 211 11.01 26.71 -10.02
N LYS A 212 10.52 26.74 -11.27
CA LYS A 212 11.36 27.15 -12.42
C LYS A 212 11.66 28.64 -12.39
N VAL A 213 10.68 29.46 -12.01
CA VAL A 213 10.88 30.91 -11.82
C VAL A 213 11.87 31.13 -10.68
N ASP A 214 11.65 30.51 -9.52
CA ASP A 214 12.52 30.63 -8.34
C ASP A 214 13.98 30.20 -8.64
N LEU A 215 14.18 29.17 -9.48
CA LEU A 215 15.50 28.72 -9.91
C LEU A 215 16.19 29.75 -10.83
N VAL A 216 15.45 30.42 -11.70
CA VAL A 216 16.00 31.45 -12.59
C VAL A 216 16.34 32.70 -11.77
N ASP A 217 15.46 33.09 -10.86
CA ASP A 217 15.66 34.27 -9.99
C ASP A 217 16.84 34.09 -9.02
N ALA A 218 17.17 32.86 -8.65
CA ALA A 218 18.34 32.55 -7.81
C ALA A 218 19.70 32.69 -8.53
N ILE A 219 19.70 32.90 -9.85
CA ILE A 219 20.92 33.09 -10.65
C ILE A 219 21.26 34.60 -10.81
N ALA A 220 20.32 35.47 -10.50
CA ALA A 220 20.48 36.93 -10.59
C ALA A 220 21.05 37.50 -9.29
#